data_049decacdb8923a6744d5f3acccee668
#
_entry.id   049decacdb8923a6744d5f3acccee668
#
_cell.length_a   1.000
_cell.length_b   1.000
_cell.length_c   1.000
_cell.angle_alpha   90.00
_cell.angle_beta   90.00
_cell.angle_gamma   90.00
#
_symmetry.space_group_name_H-M   'P 1'
#
loop_
_entity.id
_entity.type
_entity.pdbx_description
1 polymer ?
#
loop_
_entity_poly.entity_id
_entity_poly.type
_entity_poly.pdbx_seq_one_letter_code
_entity_poly.pdbx_strand_id
1 'polypeptide(L)'
;MPEHATLPVLEHLKQLVSGAAPAETAIHMRYPTAISKLLGFDIDAVGVGTASVRVHVDPSRHGNQQGTVHGGFLVELADSAIGTAHSTLMQPDETFTSIDIRATFLRPVWTDTLTATARATHHGKTITHYCCDVVRADGKLAATVTSTVMTLRGEAARGR
;
A
#
# COMPACT_ATOMS: atom_id res chain seq x y z
N MET A 1 -30.70 14.06 8.30
CA MET A 1 -29.78 13.28 7.48
C MET A 1 -29.24 12.16 8.36
N PRO A 2 -29.35 10.88 8.03
CA PRO A 2 -28.71 9.85 8.83
C PRO A 2 -27.20 10.07 8.73
N GLU A 3 -26.55 10.20 9.89
CA GLU A 3 -25.10 10.10 9.98
C GLU A 3 -24.68 8.73 9.44
N HIS A 4 -24.08 8.71 8.26
CA HIS A 4 -23.49 7.48 7.74
C HIS A 4 -22.36 7.11 8.69
N ALA A 5 -22.54 6.03 9.44
CA ALA A 5 -21.50 5.53 10.34
C ALA A 5 -20.24 5.25 9.52
N THR A 6 -19.15 5.96 9.84
CA THR A 6 -17.85 5.76 9.21
C THR A 6 -17.32 4.39 9.63
N LEU A 7 -17.07 3.50 8.67
CA LEU A 7 -16.46 2.22 8.96
C LEU A 7 -14.98 2.37 9.33
N PRO A 8 -14.46 1.51 10.21
CA PRO A 8 -13.02 1.37 10.36
C PRO A 8 -12.37 1.02 9.02
N VAL A 9 -11.21 1.62 8.73
CA VAL A 9 -10.52 1.43 7.45
C VAL A 9 -10.25 -0.05 7.17
N LEU A 10 -9.81 -0.81 8.18
CA LEU A 10 -9.56 -2.24 8.02
C LEU A 10 -10.79 -3.01 7.53
N GLU A 11 -11.97 -2.74 8.08
CA GLU A 11 -13.21 -3.42 7.69
C GLU A 11 -13.64 -3.04 6.27
N HIS A 12 -13.49 -1.77 5.90
CA HIS A 12 -13.72 -1.33 4.53
C HIS A 12 -12.78 -2.02 3.54
N LEU A 13 -11.48 -2.09 3.86
CA LEU A 13 -10.50 -2.76 3.00
C LEU A 13 -10.76 -4.26 2.87
N LYS A 14 -11.19 -4.94 3.94
CA LYS A 14 -11.64 -6.34 3.87
C LYS A 14 -12.82 -6.50 2.92
N GLN A 15 -13.78 -5.58 2.97
CA GLN A 15 -14.93 -5.60 2.06
C GLN A 15 -14.49 -5.37 0.61
N LEU A 16 -13.55 -4.44 0.35
CA LEU A 16 -12.98 -4.24 -0.99
C LEU A 16 -12.32 -5.52 -1.53
N VAL A 17 -11.49 -6.17 -0.72
CA VAL A 17 -10.80 -7.43 -1.10
C VAL A 17 -11.80 -8.54 -1.40
N SER A 18 -12.90 -8.64 -0.63
CA SER A 18 -13.94 -9.65 -0.85
C SER A 18 -14.91 -9.32 -2.00
N GLY A 19 -14.80 -8.12 -2.59
CA GLY A 19 -15.75 -7.63 -3.59
C GLY A 19 -17.12 -7.23 -3.02
N ALA A 20 -17.27 -7.14 -1.70
CA ALA A 20 -18.51 -6.86 -1.01
C ALA A 20 -18.68 -5.40 -0.59
N ALA A 21 -17.71 -4.52 -0.89
CA ALA A 21 -17.77 -3.12 -0.46
C ALA A 21 -18.94 -2.39 -1.12
N PRO A 22 -19.89 -1.84 -0.35
CA PRO A 22 -20.93 -0.99 -0.91
C PRO A 22 -20.32 0.29 -1.45
N ALA A 23 -20.85 0.77 -2.59
CA ALA A 23 -20.38 1.98 -3.26
C ALA A 23 -20.45 3.25 -2.38
N GLU A 24 -21.24 3.24 -1.32
CA GLU A 24 -21.53 4.38 -0.45
C GLU A 24 -20.91 4.27 0.96
N THR A 25 -20.01 3.30 1.18
CA THR A 25 -19.37 3.17 2.50
C THR A 25 -18.37 4.31 2.71
N ALA A 26 -18.68 5.21 3.63
CA ALA A 26 -17.77 6.32 3.97
C ALA A 26 -16.66 5.84 4.91
N ILE A 27 -15.42 6.17 4.55
CA ILE A 27 -14.26 6.10 5.43
C ILE A 27 -13.50 7.41 5.34
N HIS A 28 -12.69 7.72 6.35
CA HIS A 28 -11.93 8.97 6.37
C HIS A 28 -10.72 8.97 5.41
N MET A 29 -10.37 7.82 4.84
CA MET A 29 -9.32 7.65 3.81
C MET A 29 -9.92 7.30 2.45
N ARG A 30 -9.20 7.63 1.38
CA ARG A 30 -9.68 7.42 0.00
C ARG A 30 -9.14 6.11 -0.55
N TYR A 31 -10.03 5.13 -0.72
CA TYR A 31 -9.72 3.84 -1.33
C TYR A 31 -10.76 3.47 -2.40
N PRO A 32 -10.32 2.90 -3.54
CA PRO A 32 -8.93 2.83 -4.00
C PRO A 32 -8.32 4.21 -4.23
N THR A 33 -7.00 4.33 -4.05
CA THR A 33 -6.31 5.60 -4.23
C THR A 33 -6.24 5.99 -5.72
N ALA A 34 -6.07 7.28 -6.01
CA ALA A 34 -5.94 7.75 -7.39
C ALA A 34 -4.74 7.12 -8.10
N ILE A 35 -3.61 7.00 -7.41
CA ILE A 35 -2.40 6.39 -7.97
C ILE A 35 -2.59 4.89 -8.23
N SER A 36 -3.27 4.16 -7.35
CA SER A 36 -3.59 2.75 -7.57
C SER A 36 -4.43 2.53 -8.83
N LYS A 37 -5.43 3.39 -9.05
CA LYS A 37 -6.25 3.36 -10.27
C LYS A 37 -5.41 3.63 -11.52
N LEU A 38 -4.51 4.62 -11.45
CA LEU A 38 -3.65 5.00 -12.58
C LEU A 38 -2.69 3.86 -12.96
N LEU A 39 -2.09 3.20 -11.96
CA LEU A 39 -1.05 2.19 -12.16
C LEU A 39 -1.59 0.75 -12.22
N GLY A 40 -2.89 0.56 -11.99
CA GLY A 40 -3.51 -0.76 -12.01
C GLY A 40 -3.17 -1.62 -10.79
N PHE A 41 -3.02 -1.00 -9.62
CA PHE A 41 -2.74 -1.70 -8.37
C PHE A 41 -4.04 -2.22 -7.74
N ASP A 42 -4.05 -3.51 -7.42
CA ASP A 42 -5.15 -4.16 -6.71
C ASP A 42 -4.73 -4.59 -5.30
N ILE A 43 -5.55 -4.28 -4.31
CA ILE A 43 -5.34 -4.79 -2.95
C ILE A 43 -5.76 -6.25 -2.94
N ASP A 44 -4.81 -7.14 -2.64
CA ASP A 44 -4.99 -8.60 -2.69
C ASP A 44 -5.35 -9.19 -1.31
N ALA A 45 -4.77 -8.63 -0.26
CA ALA A 45 -5.05 -9.05 1.13
C ALA A 45 -4.78 -7.92 2.11
N VAL A 46 -5.49 -7.93 3.24
CA VAL A 46 -5.27 -6.98 4.35
C VAL A 46 -5.46 -7.67 5.69
N GLY A 47 -4.70 -7.18 6.66
CA GLY A 47 -4.80 -7.54 8.08
C GLY A 47 -4.31 -6.39 8.94
N VAL A 48 -4.32 -6.54 10.25
CA VAL A 48 -3.82 -5.51 11.17
C VAL A 48 -2.32 -5.28 10.93
N GLY A 49 -1.95 -4.09 10.46
CA GLY A 49 -0.55 -3.73 10.17
C GLY A 49 0.08 -4.49 9.02
N THR A 50 -0.73 -5.09 8.14
CA THR A 50 -0.24 -5.83 6.97
C THR A 50 -1.18 -5.65 5.77
N ALA A 51 -0.59 -5.63 4.57
CA ALA A 51 -1.34 -5.62 3.32
C ALA A 51 -0.51 -6.22 2.18
N SER A 52 -1.20 -6.82 1.21
CA SER A 52 -0.62 -7.22 -0.06
C SER A 52 -1.28 -6.46 -1.20
N VAL A 53 -0.47 -5.95 -2.12
CA VAL A 53 -0.90 -5.24 -3.32
C VAL A 53 -0.29 -5.93 -4.54
N ARG A 54 -1.12 -6.15 -5.55
CA ARG A 54 -0.74 -6.89 -6.76
C ARG A 54 -0.87 -6.00 -7.99
N VAL A 55 -0.02 -6.25 -8.98
CA VAL A 55 -0.07 -5.59 -10.29
C VAL A 55 0.49 -6.49 -11.38
N HIS A 56 -0.10 -6.42 -12.57
CA HIS A 56 0.53 -6.96 -13.78
C HIS A 56 1.42 -5.90 -14.41
N VAL A 57 2.68 -6.23 -14.66
CA VAL A 57 3.68 -5.31 -15.22
C VAL A 57 4.10 -5.71 -16.63
N ASP A 58 4.36 -4.70 -17.43
CA ASP A 58 4.86 -4.82 -18.79
C ASP A 58 5.91 -3.72 -19.03
N PRO A 59 7.15 -4.04 -19.42
CA PRO A 59 8.21 -3.07 -19.67
C PRO A 59 7.87 -2.04 -20.75
N SER A 60 6.93 -2.31 -21.66
CA SER A 60 6.47 -1.33 -22.64
C SER A 60 5.76 -0.14 -22.02
N ARG A 61 5.24 -0.31 -20.79
CA ARG A 61 4.54 0.72 -20.01
C ARG A 61 5.31 1.14 -18.75
N HIS A 62 6.00 0.21 -18.12
CA HIS A 62 6.62 0.36 -16.80
C HIS A 62 8.15 0.23 -16.86
N GLY A 63 8.71 0.17 -18.08
CA GLY A 63 10.12 -0.15 -18.29
C GLY A 63 11.06 1.03 -18.10
N ASN A 64 12.30 0.68 -17.85
CA ASN A 64 13.44 1.57 -17.85
C ASN A 64 14.18 1.52 -19.21
N GLN A 65 15.29 2.24 -19.32
CA GLN A 65 16.11 2.30 -20.53
C GLN A 65 16.76 0.95 -20.91
N GLN A 66 16.75 -0.03 -20.02
CA GLN A 66 17.31 -1.37 -20.25
C GLN A 66 16.25 -2.40 -20.67
N GLY A 67 14.97 -1.99 -20.75
CA GLY A 67 13.87 -2.89 -21.13
C GLY A 67 13.38 -3.80 -20.01
N THR A 68 13.68 -3.48 -18.75
CA THR A 68 13.10 -4.13 -17.56
C THR A 68 12.19 -3.16 -16.82
N VAL A 69 11.35 -3.65 -15.92
CA VAL A 69 10.50 -2.80 -15.09
C VAL A 69 11.36 -1.83 -14.28
N HIS A 70 10.98 -0.56 -14.30
CA HIS A 70 11.74 0.50 -13.62
C HIS A 70 11.73 0.28 -12.09
N GLY A 71 12.88 0.44 -11.44
CA GLY A 71 13.00 0.27 -10.00
C GLY A 71 12.07 1.18 -9.20
N GLY A 72 11.87 2.42 -9.65
CA GLY A 72 10.92 3.35 -9.03
C GLY A 72 9.48 2.83 -9.02
N PHE A 73 9.09 2.06 -10.05
CA PHE A 73 7.77 1.43 -10.07
C PHE A 73 7.63 0.34 -9.00
N LEU A 74 8.69 -0.44 -8.75
CA LEU A 74 8.72 -1.43 -7.66
C LEU A 74 8.63 -0.76 -6.28
N VAL A 75 9.25 0.42 -6.13
CA VAL A 75 9.15 1.23 -4.90
C VAL A 75 7.73 1.74 -4.70
N GLU A 76 7.09 2.26 -5.76
CA GLU A 76 5.70 2.74 -5.70
C GLU A 76 4.72 1.61 -5.32
N LEU A 77 4.90 0.42 -5.88
CA LEU A 77 4.11 -0.75 -5.52
C LEU A 77 4.27 -1.11 -4.03
N ALA A 78 5.51 -1.08 -3.54
CA ALA A 78 5.80 -1.34 -2.14
C ALA A 78 5.26 -0.25 -1.21
N ASP A 79 5.38 1.04 -1.61
CA ASP A 79 4.83 2.17 -0.83
C ASP A 79 3.31 2.10 -0.75
N SER A 80 2.64 1.71 -1.83
CA SER A 80 1.20 1.46 -1.85
C SER A 80 0.79 0.34 -0.87
N ALA A 81 1.56 -0.75 -0.80
CA ALA A 81 1.32 -1.82 0.15
C ALA A 81 1.58 -1.38 1.60
N ILE A 82 2.65 -0.61 1.85
CA ILE A 82 2.99 -0.07 3.18
C ILE A 82 1.92 0.93 3.64
N GLY A 83 1.52 1.86 2.77
CA GLY A 83 0.46 2.82 3.09
C GLY A 83 -0.87 2.15 3.39
N THR A 84 -1.22 1.11 2.63
CA THR A 84 -2.43 0.31 2.88
C THR A 84 -2.34 -0.44 4.21
N ALA A 85 -1.19 -1.06 4.51
CA ALA A 85 -0.94 -1.72 5.80
C ALA A 85 -1.06 -0.73 6.97
N HIS A 86 -0.50 0.47 6.83
CA HIS A 86 -0.58 1.50 7.89
C HIS A 86 -2.01 2.02 8.07
N SER A 87 -2.76 2.18 6.98
CA SER A 87 -4.17 2.59 7.02
C SER A 87 -5.04 1.67 7.86
N THR A 88 -4.68 0.37 7.94
CA THR A 88 -5.42 -0.59 8.79
C THR A 88 -5.30 -0.32 10.28
N LEU A 89 -4.33 0.51 10.69
CA LEU A 89 -4.04 0.88 12.08
C LEU A 89 -4.65 2.22 12.47
N MET A 90 -5.18 2.99 11.49
CA MET A 90 -5.62 4.37 11.71
C MET A 90 -6.99 4.46 12.37
N GLN A 91 -7.09 5.38 13.33
CA GLN A 91 -8.36 5.82 13.90
C GLN A 91 -9.00 6.91 13.02
N PRO A 92 -10.29 7.22 13.19
CA PRO A 92 -11.00 8.16 12.31
C PRO A 92 -10.42 9.59 12.24
N ASP A 93 -9.71 10.03 13.27
CA ASP A 93 -9.09 11.35 13.38
C ASP A 93 -7.57 11.36 13.11
N GLU A 94 -7.03 10.22 12.68
CA GLU A 94 -5.62 10.04 12.41
C GLU A 94 -5.33 10.01 10.90
N THR A 95 -4.15 10.49 10.53
CA THR A 95 -3.55 10.29 9.22
C THR A 95 -2.08 9.94 9.38
N PHE A 96 -1.35 9.81 8.29
CA PHE A 96 0.06 9.45 8.36
C PHE A 96 0.88 10.04 7.22
N THR A 97 2.18 10.01 7.39
CA THR A 97 3.14 10.33 6.34
C THR A 97 4.35 9.39 6.41
N SER A 98 4.84 8.98 5.26
CA SER A 98 6.12 8.27 5.19
C SER A 98 7.26 9.26 5.46
N ILE A 99 8.21 8.87 6.31
CA ILE A 99 9.40 9.66 6.64
C ILE A 99 10.54 9.29 5.70
N ASP A 100 10.71 8.01 5.45
CA ASP A 100 11.72 7.46 4.56
C ASP A 100 11.18 6.26 3.78
N ILE A 101 11.85 5.92 2.72
CA ILE A 101 11.69 4.66 2.02
C ILE A 101 13.04 4.23 1.46
N ARG A 102 13.40 2.97 1.65
CA ARG A 102 14.65 2.40 1.18
C ARG A 102 14.38 1.10 0.47
N ALA A 103 14.88 0.97 -0.74
CA ALA A 103 14.72 -0.21 -1.57
C ALA A 103 16.05 -0.86 -1.90
N THR A 104 16.06 -2.19 -1.94
CA THR A 104 17.14 -3.00 -2.46
C THR A 104 16.57 -3.84 -3.60
N PHE A 105 17.09 -3.65 -4.80
CA PHE A 105 16.69 -4.38 -6.00
C PHE A 105 17.56 -5.61 -6.15
N LEU A 106 16.94 -6.77 -6.22
CA LEU A 106 17.62 -8.07 -6.18
C LEU A 106 17.56 -8.81 -7.51
N ARG A 107 16.48 -8.64 -8.27
CA ARG A 107 16.25 -9.31 -9.56
C ARG A 107 15.55 -8.39 -10.54
N PRO A 108 15.94 -8.42 -11.82
CA PRO A 108 15.19 -7.73 -12.87
C PRO A 108 13.81 -8.37 -13.06
N VAL A 109 12.87 -7.55 -13.50
CA VAL A 109 11.50 -7.96 -13.82
C VAL A 109 11.20 -7.56 -15.25
N TRP A 110 10.63 -8.48 -16.01
CA TRP A 110 10.06 -8.27 -17.33
C TRP A 110 8.52 -8.30 -17.21
N THR A 111 7.83 -8.78 -18.22
CA THR A 111 6.38 -8.99 -18.13
C THR A 111 6.08 -10.07 -17.09
N ASP A 112 5.36 -9.70 -16.05
CA ASP A 112 5.09 -10.55 -14.87
C ASP A 112 3.89 -10.03 -14.07
N THR A 113 3.45 -10.80 -13.10
CA THR A 113 2.57 -10.33 -12.02
C THR A 113 3.39 -10.22 -10.73
N LEU A 114 3.42 -9.03 -10.17
CA LEU A 114 4.14 -8.74 -8.93
C LEU A 114 3.16 -8.65 -7.76
N THR A 115 3.59 -9.13 -6.60
CA THR A 115 2.89 -8.94 -5.33
C THR A 115 3.84 -8.31 -4.32
N ALA A 116 3.47 -7.15 -3.82
CA ALA A 116 4.15 -6.49 -2.71
C ALA A 116 3.40 -6.79 -1.41
N THR A 117 4.07 -7.39 -0.45
CA THR A 117 3.49 -7.71 0.86
C THR A 117 4.21 -6.94 1.94
N ALA A 118 3.51 -5.97 2.54
CA ALA A 118 3.99 -5.14 3.63
C ALA A 118 3.55 -5.69 4.98
N ARG A 119 4.44 -5.60 5.96
CA ARG A 119 4.14 -5.92 7.36
C ARG A 119 4.84 -4.95 8.29
N ALA A 120 4.16 -4.54 9.36
CA ALA A 120 4.77 -3.79 10.44
C ALA A 120 5.78 -4.69 11.19
N THR A 121 7.02 -4.23 11.28
CA THR A 121 8.08 -4.90 12.07
C THR A 121 8.21 -4.29 13.46
N HIS A 122 7.78 -3.05 13.62
CA HIS A 122 7.63 -2.35 14.88
C HIS A 122 6.45 -1.38 14.78
N HIS A 123 5.56 -1.38 15.74
CA HIS A 123 4.44 -0.45 15.82
C HIS A 123 4.49 0.29 17.17
N GLY A 124 4.88 1.56 17.12
CA GLY A 124 4.88 2.48 18.26
C GLY A 124 3.69 3.44 18.20
N LYS A 125 3.57 4.28 19.23
CA LYS A 125 2.51 5.29 19.32
C LYS A 125 2.53 6.28 18.14
N THR A 126 3.71 6.66 17.67
CA THR A 126 3.88 7.69 16.62
C THR A 126 4.59 7.12 15.41
N ILE A 127 5.58 6.24 15.60
CA ILE A 127 6.43 5.69 14.55
C ILE A 127 6.14 4.22 14.38
N THR A 128 5.99 3.79 13.13
CA THR A 128 5.87 2.39 12.73
C THR A 128 6.91 2.10 11.66
N HIS A 129 7.65 1.00 11.82
CA HIS A 129 8.57 0.51 10.81
C HIS A 129 7.95 -0.64 10.02
N TYR A 130 8.17 -0.63 8.72
CA TYR A 130 7.67 -1.62 7.79
C TYR A 130 8.80 -2.31 7.04
N CYS A 131 8.57 -3.58 6.74
CA CYS A 131 9.27 -4.33 5.71
C CYS A 131 8.26 -4.77 4.65
N CYS A 132 8.63 -4.63 3.39
CA CYS A 132 7.81 -5.04 2.26
C CYS A 132 8.66 -5.84 1.27
N ASP A 133 8.20 -7.03 0.94
CA ASP A 133 8.80 -7.89 -0.07
C ASP A 133 7.99 -7.79 -1.36
N VAL A 134 8.69 -7.52 -2.47
CA VAL A 134 8.11 -7.52 -3.82
C VAL A 134 8.53 -8.82 -4.51
N VAL A 135 7.58 -9.70 -4.74
CA VAL A 135 7.84 -11.03 -5.32
C VAL A 135 7.21 -11.15 -6.70
N ARG A 136 7.86 -11.94 -7.55
CA ARG A 136 7.41 -12.31 -8.89
C ARG A 136 6.43 -13.47 -8.81
N ALA A 137 5.72 -13.74 -9.90
CA ALA A 137 4.81 -14.90 -10.00
C ALA A 137 5.48 -16.25 -9.75
N ASP A 138 6.79 -16.37 -10.03
CA ASP A 138 7.59 -17.58 -9.74
C ASP A 138 8.02 -17.69 -8.24
N GLY A 139 7.55 -16.78 -7.38
CA GLY A 139 7.86 -16.72 -5.96
C GLY A 139 9.23 -16.12 -5.62
N LYS A 140 10.01 -15.69 -6.62
CA LYS A 140 11.33 -15.11 -6.38
C LYS A 140 11.23 -13.63 -5.98
N LEU A 141 12.01 -13.26 -4.99
CA LEU A 141 12.10 -11.90 -4.49
C LEU A 141 12.76 -10.99 -5.53
N ALA A 142 12.03 -9.98 -6.00
CA ALA A 142 12.53 -8.96 -6.94
C ALA A 142 13.14 -7.78 -6.22
N ALA A 143 12.50 -7.32 -5.15
CA ALA A 143 12.98 -6.22 -4.31
C ALA A 143 12.53 -6.41 -2.86
N THR A 144 13.28 -5.84 -1.94
CA THR A 144 12.86 -5.64 -0.55
C THR A 144 12.90 -4.15 -0.24
N VAL A 145 11.88 -3.69 0.49
CA VAL A 145 11.68 -2.27 0.80
C VAL A 145 11.41 -2.12 2.29
N THR A 146 12.04 -1.14 2.90
CA THR A 146 11.77 -0.74 4.28
C THR A 146 11.31 0.71 4.31
N SER A 147 10.42 1.04 5.22
CA SER A 147 9.91 2.39 5.41
C SER A 147 9.61 2.67 6.86
N THR A 148 9.81 3.93 7.23
CA THR A 148 9.38 4.49 8.51
C THR A 148 8.18 5.39 8.25
N VAL A 149 7.08 5.12 8.94
CA VAL A 149 5.83 5.86 8.80
C VAL A 149 5.48 6.53 10.11
N MET A 150 5.09 7.80 10.06
CA MET A 150 4.65 8.58 11.21
C MET A 150 3.14 8.76 11.20
N THR A 151 2.47 8.38 12.28
CA THR A 151 1.06 8.67 12.53
C THR A 151 0.91 10.12 12.99
N LEU A 152 0.00 10.85 12.37
CA LEU A 152 -0.31 12.26 12.65
C LEU A 152 -1.68 12.37 13.32
N ARG A 153 -1.78 13.23 14.35
CA ARG A 153 -2.97 13.42 15.18
C ARG A 153 -3.26 14.91 15.39
N GLY A 154 -4.50 15.23 15.74
CA GLY A 154 -4.92 16.58 16.05
C GLY A 154 -4.66 17.56 14.92
N GLU A 155 -4.02 18.70 15.18
CA GLU A 155 -3.74 19.72 14.16
C GLU A 155 -2.78 19.20 13.06
N ALA A 156 -1.84 18.32 13.39
CA ALA A 156 -0.92 17.74 12.41
C ALA A 156 -1.64 16.84 11.39
N ALA A 157 -2.82 16.33 11.71
CA ALA A 157 -3.63 15.52 10.80
C ALA A 157 -4.54 16.36 9.89
N ARG A 158 -4.75 17.65 10.19
CA ARG A 158 -5.65 18.53 9.44
C ARG A 158 -5.04 18.93 8.10
N GLY A 159 -5.87 18.93 7.05
CA GLY A 159 -5.49 19.38 5.71
C GLY A 159 -4.61 18.40 4.91
N ARG A 160 -4.60 17.14 5.30
CA ARG A 160 -3.88 16.07 4.59
C ARG A 160 -4.82 14.97 4.13
#